data_9ee650ba58a1b2ccad9acd4936bcde79
#
_entry.id   9ee650ba58a1b2ccad9acd4936bcde79
#
_cell.length_a   1.000
_cell.length_b   1.000
_cell.length_c   1.000
_cell.angle_alpha   90.00
_cell.angle_beta   90.00
_cell.angle_gamma   90.00
#
_symmetry.space_group_name_H-M   'P 1'
#
loop_
_entity.id
_entity.type
_entity.pdbx_description
1 polymer ?
#
loop_
_entity_poly.entity_id
_entity_poly.type
_entity_poly.pdbx_seq_one_letter_code
_entity_poly.pdbx_strand_id
1 'polypeptide(L)'
;MAEVADVDLREPEEYPKPVAETERIRAGAQMLNEAANPLIWAGGGIISSRAQEALLRVAEHLQAPIITTPEGKGAISERHPLALGSHRLRNDPVAKEEPHFDTILAVGTRMANPVWLGGQRVVQVDIDEAELGRNYENTFGIHGDARQTLESLYENLVQLSPARESREEEFNALRQRRSETAIRVEPQDSIVATIRNVMPEDGILISGMTQIGYYSRAFFPVYEPRTFLTSSYAGNLGYAYPVALGAKVAQPDKAVVAVSGDGGFLFNSQELATAVQYGINAVVIVFNDNAYGNVLRDQVNRFEGRVYGAALHNPDFVKLAEAYGARGVRAGIDQLEGALAEALAVDAPTLIEVPVQAMPTPFE
;
A
#
# COMPACT_ATOMS: atom_id res chain seq x y z
N MET A 1 -29.92 -22.04 29.26
CA MET A 1 -31.10 -21.74 28.43
C MET A 1 -30.68 -20.68 27.45
N ALA A 2 -30.74 -20.92 26.17
CA ALA A 2 -30.51 -19.90 25.18
C ALA A 2 -31.81 -19.10 25.04
N GLU A 3 -31.78 -17.82 25.37
CA GLU A 3 -32.85 -16.91 24.98
C GLU A 3 -32.78 -16.70 23.47
N VAL A 4 -33.86 -17.06 22.77
CA VAL A 4 -34.01 -16.77 21.35
C VAL A 4 -34.50 -15.32 21.24
N ALA A 5 -33.66 -14.44 20.76
CA ALA A 5 -34.07 -13.11 20.39
C ALA A 5 -34.46 -13.08 18.91
N ASP A 6 -35.61 -12.51 18.60
CA ASP A 6 -36.00 -12.16 17.24
C ASP A 6 -35.14 -10.96 16.81
N VAL A 7 -34.18 -11.20 15.92
CA VAL A 7 -33.31 -10.14 15.40
C VAL A 7 -33.82 -9.74 14.02
N ASP A 8 -34.20 -8.48 13.89
CA ASP A 8 -34.56 -7.89 12.59
C ASP A 8 -33.28 -7.75 11.74
N LEU A 9 -33.12 -8.66 10.78
CA LEU A 9 -31.99 -8.64 9.84
C LEU A 9 -32.30 -7.59 8.77
N ARG A 10 -31.70 -6.41 8.94
CA ARG A 10 -31.77 -5.37 7.90
C ARG A 10 -30.88 -5.78 6.73
N GLU A 11 -31.42 -5.64 5.52
CA GLU A 11 -30.59 -5.72 4.32
C GLU A 11 -29.59 -4.56 4.30
N PRO A 12 -28.35 -4.78 3.76
CA PRO A 12 -27.37 -3.71 3.61
C PRO A 12 -27.95 -2.59 2.75
N GLU A 13 -27.90 -1.36 3.25
CA GLU A 13 -28.27 -0.20 2.43
C GLU A 13 -27.16 0.05 1.39
N GLU A 14 -27.54 0.11 0.11
CA GLU A 14 -26.67 0.62 -0.94
C GLU A 14 -26.65 2.14 -0.89
N TYR A 15 -25.52 2.71 -0.47
CA TYR A 15 -25.31 4.15 -0.52
C TYR A 15 -25.01 4.57 -1.97
N PRO A 16 -25.78 5.50 -2.57
CA PRO A 16 -25.49 5.98 -3.91
C PRO A 16 -24.12 6.67 -3.91
N LYS A 17 -23.31 6.34 -4.91
CA LYS A 17 -22.02 7.00 -5.09
C LYS A 17 -22.26 8.45 -5.53
N PRO A 18 -21.55 9.43 -4.96
CA PRO A 18 -21.68 10.80 -5.39
C PRO A 18 -21.25 10.97 -6.84
N VAL A 19 -22.06 11.67 -7.59
CA VAL A 19 -21.81 12.02 -9.00
C VAL A 19 -21.26 13.43 -9.05
N ALA A 20 -20.10 13.59 -9.68
CA ALA A 20 -19.46 14.88 -9.79
C ALA A 20 -20.26 15.85 -10.68
N GLU A 21 -20.26 17.12 -10.31
CA GLU A 21 -20.91 18.19 -11.09
C GLU A 21 -20.22 18.35 -12.46
N THR A 22 -21.00 18.38 -13.55
CA THR A 22 -20.48 18.47 -14.92
C THR A 22 -19.57 19.69 -15.13
N GLU A 23 -19.93 20.84 -14.55
CA GLU A 23 -19.12 22.07 -14.64
C GLU A 23 -17.78 21.92 -13.91
N ARG A 24 -17.74 21.22 -12.78
CA ARG A 24 -16.51 20.91 -12.06
C ARG A 24 -15.61 19.98 -12.88
N ILE A 25 -16.19 18.95 -13.49
CA ILE A 25 -15.44 18.03 -14.37
C ILE A 25 -14.83 18.79 -15.55
N ARG A 26 -15.63 19.65 -16.22
CA ARG A 26 -15.17 20.46 -17.36
C ARG A 26 -14.03 21.39 -16.96
N ALA A 27 -14.17 22.11 -15.87
CA ALA A 27 -13.13 23.02 -15.36
C ALA A 27 -11.85 22.25 -14.97
N GLY A 28 -11.97 21.12 -14.28
CA GLY A 28 -10.86 20.26 -13.95
C GLY A 28 -10.14 19.70 -15.19
N ALA A 29 -10.88 19.25 -16.20
CA ALA A 29 -10.30 18.82 -17.45
C ALA A 29 -9.55 19.94 -18.19
N GLN A 30 -10.11 21.18 -18.20
CA GLN A 30 -9.43 22.34 -18.75
C GLN A 30 -8.11 22.63 -18.03
N MET A 31 -8.12 22.62 -16.68
CA MET A 31 -6.90 22.84 -15.87
C MET A 31 -5.81 21.79 -16.15
N LEU A 32 -6.20 20.54 -16.31
CA LEU A 32 -5.29 19.43 -16.62
C LEU A 32 -4.76 19.51 -18.06
N ASN A 33 -5.61 19.91 -19.01
CA ASN A 33 -5.23 20.10 -20.42
C ASN A 33 -4.22 21.25 -20.59
N GLU A 34 -4.37 22.33 -19.82
CA GLU A 34 -3.46 23.49 -19.81
C GLU A 34 -2.15 23.24 -19.07
N ALA A 35 -2.07 22.19 -18.25
CA ALA A 35 -0.85 21.87 -17.52
C ALA A 35 0.30 21.54 -18.48
N ALA A 36 1.46 22.15 -18.28
CA ALA A 36 2.65 21.82 -19.06
C ALA A 36 3.22 20.46 -18.65
N ASN A 37 3.27 20.20 -17.35
CA ASN A 37 3.82 18.99 -16.76
C ASN A 37 2.86 18.43 -15.68
N PRO A 38 1.76 17.74 -16.07
CA PRO A 38 0.86 17.13 -15.12
C PRO A 38 1.50 15.90 -14.45
N LEU A 39 1.14 15.65 -13.18
CA LEU A 39 1.45 14.45 -12.42
C LEU A 39 0.15 13.90 -11.84
N ILE A 40 0.02 12.58 -11.76
CA ILE A 40 -1.11 11.95 -11.06
C ILE A 40 -0.64 11.38 -9.72
N TRP A 41 -1.38 11.71 -8.66
CA TRP A 41 -1.20 11.12 -7.33
C TRP A 41 -2.38 10.22 -6.99
N ALA A 42 -2.20 8.91 -7.19
CA ALA A 42 -3.24 7.92 -7.04
C ALA A 42 -3.28 7.35 -5.61
N GLY A 43 -4.43 7.46 -4.97
CA GLY A 43 -4.69 6.92 -3.63
C GLY A 43 -5.54 5.66 -3.63
N GLY A 44 -5.89 5.20 -2.43
CA GLY A 44 -6.69 4.00 -2.19
C GLY A 44 -8.10 4.06 -2.80
N GLY A 45 -8.63 5.26 -3.05
CA GLY A 45 -9.91 5.46 -3.72
C GLY A 45 -9.94 4.88 -5.14
N ILE A 46 -8.81 4.85 -5.85
CA ILE A 46 -8.69 4.18 -7.16
C ILE A 46 -8.97 2.68 -7.02
N ILE A 47 -8.39 2.05 -6.01
CA ILE A 47 -8.55 0.61 -5.75
C ILE A 47 -10.00 0.31 -5.31
N SER A 48 -10.56 1.13 -4.42
CA SER A 48 -11.91 0.94 -3.88
C SER A 48 -13.00 1.10 -4.95
N SER A 49 -12.87 2.09 -5.84
CA SER A 49 -13.82 2.34 -6.92
C SER A 49 -13.59 1.50 -8.18
N ARG A 50 -12.52 0.69 -8.24
CA ARG A 50 -12.08 -0.06 -9.42
C ARG A 50 -11.84 0.87 -10.62
N ALA A 51 -11.14 1.97 -10.39
CA ALA A 51 -10.94 3.05 -11.35
C ALA A 51 -9.62 2.92 -12.16
N GLN A 52 -8.91 1.80 -12.11
CA GLN A 52 -7.58 1.62 -12.69
C GLN A 52 -7.56 1.91 -14.19
N GLU A 53 -8.52 1.36 -14.94
CA GLU A 53 -8.63 1.57 -16.39
C GLU A 53 -8.93 3.03 -16.74
N ALA A 54 -9.85 3.66 -16.00
CA ALA A 54 -10.17 5.07 -16.21
C ALA A 54 -8.98 5.98 -15.87
N LEU A 55 -8.24 5.65 -14.79
CA LEU A 55 -7.00 6.34 -14.43
C LEU A 55 -5.96 6.25 -15.55
N LEU A 56 -5.76 5.05 -16.09
CA LEU A 56 -4.78 4.81 -17.15
C LEU A 56 -5.11 5.61 -18.41
N ARG A 57 -6.37 5.62 -18.85
CA ARG A 57 -6.80 6.42 -20.01
C ARG A 57 -6.51 7.92 -19.84
N VAL A 58 -6.76 8.47 -18.64
CA VAL A 58 -6.43 9.87 -18.35
C VAL A 58 -4.91 10.09 -18.36
N ALA A 59 -4.14 9.18 -17.74
CA ALA A 59 -2.69 9.27 -17.69
C ALA A 59 -2.04 9.20 -19.07
N GLU A 60 -2.46 8.26 -19.90
CA GLU A 60 -1.95 8.10 -21.27
C GLU A 60 -2.31 9.29 -22.17
N HIS A 61 -3.54 9.82 -22.05
CA HIS A 61 -3.96 10.99 -22.82
C HIS A 61 -3.11 12.22 -22.47
N LEU A 62 -2.86 12.46 -21.19
CA LEU A 62 -2.07 13.58 -20.70
C LEU A 62 -0.57 13.33 -20.72
N GLN A 63 -0.12 12.08 -20.96
CA GLN A 63 1.25 11.64 -20.72
C GLN A 63 1.73 12.07 -19.32
N ALA A 64 0.86 11.87 -18.33
CA ALA A 64 1.10 12.21 -16.94
C ALA A 64 1.61 10.99 -16.17
N PRO A 65 2.80 11.05 -15.57
CA PRO A 65 3.28 9.93 -14.77
C PRO A 65 2.46 9.80 -13.49
N ILE A 66 2.46 8.58 -12.94
CA ILE A 66 1.67 8.23 -11.76
C ILE A 66 2.59 7.87 -10.59
N ILE A 67 2.41 8.58 -9.47
CA ILE A 67 2.88 8.13 -8.16
C ILE A 67 1.69 7.61 -7.35
N THR A 68 1.92 6.62 -6.51
CA THR A 68 0.86 6.07 -5.64
C THR A 68 1.10 6.42 -4.17
N THR A 69 0.02 6.50 -3.39
CA THR A 69 0.14 6.32 -1.95
C THR A 69 0.37 4.83 -1.63
N PRO A 70 0.78 4.45 -0.42
CA PRO A 70 0.83 3.04 -0.03
C PRO A 70 -0.49 2.30 -0.27
N GLU A 71 -1.62 2.95 -0.04
CA GLU A 71 -2.97 2.41 -0.23
C GLU A 71 -3.38 2.39 -1.71
N GLY A 72 -2.73 3.22 -2.53
CA GLY A 72 -2.94 3.29 -3.98
C GLY A 72 -2.07 2.31 -4.78
N LYS A 73 -1.19 1.52 -4.12
CA LYS A 73 -0.38 0.51 -4.83
C LYS A 73 -1.27 -0.47 -5.58
N GLY A 74 -0.94 -0.72 -6.85
CA GLY A 74 -1.78 -1.46 -7.78
C GLY A 74 -2.84 -0.62 -8.51
N ALA A 75 -2.87 0.71 -8.32
CA ALA A 75 -3.65 1.62 -9.16
C ALA A 75 -3.16 1.61 -10.63
N ILE A 76 -1.90 1.32 -10.81
CA ILE A 76 -1.23 1.06 -12.07
C ILE A 76 -0.18 -0.03 -11.84
N SER A 77 0.06 -0.88 -12.84
CA SER A 77 1.19 -1.80 -12.79
C SER A 77 2.51 -1.02 -12.73
N GLU A 78 3.39 -1.35 -11.78
CA GLU A 78 4.70 -0.68 -11.68
C GLU A 78 5.64 -1.00 -12.86
N ARG A 79 5.22 -1.85 -13.81
CA ARG A 79 5.89 -2.06 -15.10
C ARG A 79 5.47 -1.06 -16.18
N HIS A 80 4.37 -0.37 -15.98
CA HIS A 80 3.86 0.58 -16.97
C HIS A 80 4.84 1.76 -17.14
N PRO A 81 5.08 2.26 -18.37
CA PRO A 81 5.99 3.39 -18.62
C PRO A 81 5.69 4.64 -17.78
N LEU A 82 4.42 4.92 -17.51
CA LEU A 82 4.00 6.07 -16.69
C LEU A 82 4.05 5.81 -15.17
N ALA A 83 4.36 4.60 -14.70
CA ALA A 83 4.44 4.31 -13.28
C ALA A 83 5.78 4.78 -12.69
N LEU A 84 5.73 5.69 -11.73
CA LEU A 84 6.89 6.12 -10.96
C LEU A 84 7.01 5.43 -9.58
N GLY A 85 6.10 4.48 -9.29
CA GLY A 85 6.06 3.75 -8.02
C GLY A 85 5.42 4.54 -6.88
N SER A 86 5.63 4.07 -5.65
CA SER A 86 5.04 4.69 -4.47
C SER A 86 5.74 6.00 -4.10
N HIS A 87 4.97 6.98 -3.62
CA HIS A 87 5.54 8.19 -3.04
C HIS A 87 6.41 7.83 -1.82
N ARG A 88 7.61 8.38 -1.80
CA ARG A 88 8.57 8.21 -0.71
C ARG A 88 8.58 9.45 0.15
N LEU A 89 8.48 9.26 1.47
CA LEU A 89 8.48 10.36 2.41
C LEU A 89 9.79 11.17 2.33
N ARG A 90 9.71 12.48 2.43
CA ARG A 90 10.77 13.51 2.59
C ARG A 90 11.82 13.70 1.50
N ASN A 91 12.38 12.68 0.86
CA ASN A 91 13.49 12.83 -0.09
C ASN A 91 13.19 12.24 -1.47
N ASP A 92 11.92 12.23 -1.87
CA ASP A 92 11.56 11.76 -3.19
C ASP A 92 12.00 12.76 -4.26
N PRO A 93 12.85 12.37 -5.24
CA PRO A 93 13.26 13.24 -6.33
C PRO A 93 12.11 13.84 -7.13
N VAL A 94 10.97 13.14 -7.23
CA VAL A 94 9.75 13.64 -7.90
C VAL A 94 9.32 15.01 -7.36
N ALA A 95 9.65 15.30 -6.10
CA ALA A 95 9.30 16.57 -5.47
C ALA A 95 10.32 17.70 -5.72
N LYS A 96 11.56 17.35 -6.03
CA LYS A 96 12.69 18.29 -6.01
C LYS A 96 13.41 18.48 -7.35
N GLU A 97 13.21 17.55 -8.29
CA GLU A 97 13.97 17.51 -9.53
C GLU A 97 13.10 17.78 -10.76
N GLU A 98 13.75 18.13 -11.86
CA GLU A 98 13.12 18.28 -13.16
C GLU A 98 12.61 16.92 -13.72
N PRO A 99 11.46 16.91 -14.41
CA PRO A 99 10.65 18.08 -14.73
C PRO A 99 9.82 18.53 -13.53
N HIS A 100 9.74 19.85 -13.33
CA HIS A 100 8.86 20.40 -12.30
C HIS A 100 7.40 20.20 -12.72
N PHE A 101 6.71 19.38 -11.97
CA PHE A 101 5.27 19.18 -12.16
C PHE A 101 4.52 20.43 -11.70
N ASP A 102 3.70 20.98 -12.56
CA ASP A 102 2.96 22.22 -12.32
C ASP A 102 1.53 22.01 -11.85
N THR A 103 0.94 20.89 -12.22
CA THR A 103 -0.42 20.52 -11.87
C THR A 103 -0.49 19.06 -11.45
N ILE A 104 -1.14 18.81 -10.32
CA ILE A 104 -1.31 17.46 -9.76
C ILE A 104 -2.77 17.05 -9.85
N LEU A 105 -3.05 15.91 -10.47
CA LEU A 105 -4.35 15.25 -10.35
C LEU A 105 -4.29 14.26 -9.17
N ALA A 106 -4.84 14.65 -8.04
CA ALA A 106 -4.93 13.81 -6.84
C ALA A 106 -6.26 13.07 -6.81
N VAL A 107 -6.26 11.74 -6.87
CA VAL A 107 -7.50 10.95 -6.96
C VAL A 107 -7.58 9.92 -5.85
N GLY A 108 -8.66 9.99 -5.05
CA GLY A 108 -8.93 9.07 -3.96
C GLY A 108 -7.84 9.06 -2.91
N THR A 109 -7.25 10.22 -2.65
CA THR A 109 -6.26 10.46 -1.60
C THR A 109 -6.60 11.72 -0.84
N ARG A 110 -6.57 11.63 0.49
CA ARG A 110 -6.79 12.77 1.39
C ARG A 110 -5.61 13.75 1.42
N MET A 111 -4.52 13.42 0.71
CA MET A 111 -3.30 14.24 0.73
C MET A 111 -2.85 14.57 2.17
N ALA A 112 -2.91 13.58 3.08
CA ALA A 112 -2.70 13.80 4.51
C ALA A 112 -1.31 14.36 4.88
N ASN A 113 -0.32 14.23 4.00
CA ASN A 113 1.02 14.76 4.19
C ASN A 113 1.58 15.32 2.86
N PRO A 114 1.12 16.49 2.40
CA PRO A 114 1.51 17.08 1.13
C PRO A 114 2.81 17.90 1.21
N VAL A 115 3.71 17.59 2.13
CA VAL A 115 4.95 18.37 2.41
C VAL A 115 5.90 18.52 1.23
N TRP A 116 5.72 17.74 0.19
CA TRP A 116 6.50 17.83 -1.04
C TRP A 116 5.92 18.80 -2.07
N LEU A 117 4.68 19.26 -1.88
CA LEU A 117 4.06 20.25 -2.77
C LEU A 117 4.65 21.64 -2.49
N GLY A 118 5.05 22.32 -3.53
CA GLY A 118 5.73 23.62 -3.49
C GLY A 118 5.03 24.70 -4.31
N GLY A 119 3.67 24.76 -4.28
CA GLY A 119 2.90 25.76 -5.00
C GLY A 119 2.16 25.24 -6.24
N GLN A 120 2.27 23.96 -6.58
CA GLN A 120 1.53 23.33 -7.68
C GLN A 120 0.02 23.55 -7.54
N ARG A 121 -0.68 23.61 -8.66
CA ARG A 121 -2.14 23.49 -8.67
C ARG A 121 -2.53 22.03 -8.45
N VAL A 122 -3.56 21.78 -7.66
CA VAL A 122 -4.10 20.45 -7.47
C VAL A 122 -5.54 20.38 -7.96
N VAL A 123 -5.85 19.40 -8.79
CA VAL A 123 -7.20 18.94 -9.07
C VAL A 123 -7.43 17.70 -8.21
N GLN A 124 -8.24 17.81 -7.18
CA GLN A 124 -8.49 16.72 -6.23
C GLN A 124 -9.87 16.10 -6.49
N VAL A 125 -9.89 14.80 -6.71
CA VAL A 125 -11.12 14.00 -6.79
C VAL A 125 -11.23 13.14 -5.55
N ASP A 126 -12.27 13.35 -4.78
CA ASP A 126 -12.55 12.54 -3.59
C ASP A 126 -14.05 12.28 -3.43
N ILE A 127 -14.37 11.12 -2.82
CA ILE A 127 -15.74 10.71 -2.50
C ILE A 127 -16.27 11.44 -1.26
N ASP A 128 -15.37 11.96 -0.42
CA ASP A 128 -15.70 12.75 0.77
C ASP A 128 -15.43 14.23 0.48
N GLU A 129 -16.48 15.01 0.43
CA GLU A 129 -16.41 16.46 0.19
C GLU A 129 -15.57 17.19 1.25
N ALA A 130 -15.56 16.70 2.49
CA ALA A 130 -14.81 17.30 3.59
C ALA A 130 -13.28 17.15 3.43
N GLU A 131 -12.81 16.25 2.59
CA GLU A 131 -11.38 16.07 2.32
C GLU A 131 -10.85 16.99 1.19
N LEU A 132 -11.76 17.61 0.41
CA LEU A 132 -11.37 18.48 -0.70
C LEU A 132 -10.72 19.77 -0.20
N GLY A 133 -9.44 20.00 -0.58
CA GLY A 133 -8.67 21.17 -0.19
C GLY A 133 -8.25 21.22 1.29
N ARG A 134 -8.61 20.22 2.08
CA ARG A 134 -8.38 20.21 3.53
C ARG A 134 -6.90 20.33 3.90
N ASN A 135 -6.03 19.65 3.18
CA ASN A 135 -4.61 19.57 3.51
C ASN A 135 -3.71 20.41 2.58
N TYR A 136 -4.27 21.03 1.53
CA TYR A 136 -3.55 21.87 0.61
C TYR A 136 -4.47 22.90 -0.03
N GLU A 137 -4.20 24.20 0.21
CA GLU A 137 -5.10 25.30 -0.16
C GLU A 137 -5.24 25.50 -1.68
N ASN A 138 -4.14 25.34 -2.46
CA ASN A 138 -4.17 25.52 -3.92
C ASN A 138 -4.82 24.31 -4.63
N THR A 139 -6.05 23.98 -4.20
CA THR A 139 -6.79 22.81 -4.64
C THR A 139 -8.13 23.19 -5.28
N PHE A 140 -8.35 22.65 -6.47
CA PHE A 140 -9.64 22.61 -7.12
C PHE A 140 -10.30 21.25 -6.85
N GLY A 141 -11.33 21.23 -6.01
CA GLY A 141 -12.00 20.00 -5.58
C GLY A 141 -13.11 19.56 -6.54
N ILE A 142 -13.17 18.25 -6.81
CA ILE A 142 -14.26 17.59 -7.52
C ILE A 142 -14.81 16.49 -6.62
N HIS A 143 -16.01 16.69 -6.07
CA HIS A 143 -16.69 15.71 -5.24
C HIS A 143 -17.33 14.63 -6.11
N GLY A 144 -16.88 13.38 -6.00
CA GLY A 144 -17.42 12.29 -6.81
C GLY A 144 -16.68 10.96 -6.64
N ASP A 145 -17.35 9.88 -7.11
CA ASP A 145 -16.71 8.57 -7.23
C ASP A 145 -15.54 8.64 -8.22
N ALA A 146 -14.38 8.09 -7.83
CA ALA A 146 -13.16 8.21 -8.62
C ALA A 146 -13.31 7.64 -10.03
N ARG A 147 -13.99 6.49 -10.20
CA ARG A 147 -14.16 5.86 -11.51
C ARG A 147 -15.00 6.72 -12.44
N GLN A 148 -16.22 7.08 -12.00
CA GLN A 148 -17.15 7.87 -12.81
C GLN A 148 -16.56 9.25 -13.16
N THR A 149 -15.88 9.87 -12.19
CA THR A 149 -15.25 11.17 -12.40
C THR A 149 -14.10 11.09 -13.40
N LEU A 150 -13.23 10.07 -13.31
CA LEU A 150 -12.14 9.88 -14.27
C LEU A 150 -12.63 9.54 -15.67
N GLU A 151 -13.68 8.73 -15.80
CA GLU A 151 -14.33 8.45 -17.09
C GLU A 151 -14.81 9.75 -17.74
N SER A 152 -15.51 10.60 -16.99
CA SER A 152 -16.01 11.89 -17.48
C SER A 152 -14.89 12.91 -17.72
N LEU A 153 -13.83 12.95 -16.90
CA LEU A 153 -12.64 13.76 -17.15
C LEU A 153 -11.98 13.37 -18.48
N TYR A 154 -11.81 12.07 -18.73
CA TYR A 154 -11.24 11.57 -19.98
C TYR A 154 -12.06 12.00 -21.20
N GLU A 155 -13.39 11.86 -21.15
CA GLU A 155 -14.29 12.29 -22.24
C GLU A 155 -14.13 13.79 -22.54
N ASN A 156 -14.02 14.63 -21.52
CA ASN A 156 -13.79 16.07 -21.69
C ASN A 156 -12.38 16.36 -22.23
N LEU A 157 -11.34 15.68 -21.76
CA LEU A 157 -9.97 15.85 -22.26
C LEU A 157 -9.84 15.54 -23.74
N VAL A 158 -10.46 14.45 -24.22
CA VAL A 158 -10.47 14.06 -25.64
C VAL A 158 -11.14 15.12 -26.51
N GLN A 159 -12.13 15.86 -25.99
CA GLN A 159 -12.78 16.96 -26.71
C GLN A 159 -11.92 18.23 -26.77
N LEU A 160 -11.03 18.44 -25.77
CA LEU A 160 -10.19 19.62 -25.68
C LEU A 160 -8.93 19.52 -26.54
N SER A 161 -8.29 18.36 -26.59
CA SER A 161 -7.06 18.16 -27.36
C SER A 161 -6.85 16.70 -27.75
N PRO A 162 -6.03 16.39 -28.77
CA PRO A 162 -5.52 15.04 -28.98
C PRO A 162 -4.65 14.59 -27.83
N ALA A 163 -4.44 13.27 -27.70
CA ALA A 163 -3.48 12.72 -26.77
C ALA A 163 -2.06 13.29 -27.02
N ARG A 164 -1.32 13.53 -25.94
CA ARG A 164 0.04 14.04 -26.02
C ARG A 164 1.00 12.98 -26.57
N GLU A 165 2.09 13.44 -27.14
CA GLU A 165 3.18 12.56 -27.56
C GLU A 165 3.79 11.83 -26.35
N SER A 166 4.30 10.62 -26.61
CA SER A 166 4.88 9.79 -25.56
C SER A 166 6.09 10.46 -24.90
N ARG A 167 6.12 10.42 -23.57
CA ARG A 167 7.25 10.89 -22.73
C ARG A 167 7.94 9.71 -22.03
N GLU A 168 7.85 8.52 -22.57
CA GLU A 168 8.37 7.30 -21.94
C GLU A 168 9.86 7.39 -21.64
N GLU A 169 10.67 7.91 -22.55
CA GLU A 169 12.12 8.05 -22.33
C GLU A 169 12.44 8.95 -21.15
N GLU A 170 11.72 10.08 -21.03
CA GLU A 170 11.86 11.01 -19.91
C GLU A 170 11.51 10.35 -18.57
N PHE A 171 10.40 9.60 -18.52
CA PHE A 171 9.97 8.95 -17.29
C PHE A 171 10.81 7.71 -16.96
N ASN A 172 11.37 7.04 -17.95
CA ASN A 172 12.38 6.01 -17.74
C ASN A 172 13.64 6.60 -17.07
N ALA A 173 14.13 7.73 -17.57
CA ALA A 173 15.27 8.44 -16.96
C ALA A 173 14.94 8.91 -15.53
N LEU A 174 13.73 9.41 -15.29
CA LEU A 174 13.30 9.81 -13.96
C LEU A 174 13.21 8.61 -13.01
N ARG A 175 12.67 7.46 -13.45
CA ARG A 175 12.65 6.21 -12.66
C ARG A 175 14.04 5.74 -12.30
N GLN A 176 14.98 5.80 -13.24
CA GLN A 176 16.37 5.43 -12.99
C GLN A 176 16.98 6.34 -11.93
N ARG A 177 16.87 7.67 -12.06
CA ARG A 177 17.35 8.62 -11.05
C ARG A 177 16.72 8.37 -9.68
N ARG A 178 15.40 8.11 -9.62
CA ARG A 178 14.72 7.75 -8.38
C ARG A 178 15.26 6.46 -7.75
N SER A 179 15.64 5.49 -8.56
CA SER A 179 16.24 4.24 -8.08
C SER A 179 17.66 4.49 -7.54
N GLU A 180 18.47 5.29 -8.24
CA GLU A 180 19.85 5.60 -7.88
C GLU A 180 19.94 6.48 -6.61
N THR A 181 19.02 7.43 -6.47
CA THR A 181 18.95 8.33 -5.31
C THR A 181 18.15 7.78 -4.14
N ALA A 182 17.54 6.59 -4.29
CA ALA A 182 16.80 5.96 -3.23
C ALA A 182 17.72 5.58 -2.06
N ILE A 183 17.32 6.00 -0.86
CA ILE A 183 17.98 5.54 0.36
C ILE A 183 17.57 4.08 0.58
N ARG A 184 18.47 3.16 0.21
CA ARG A 184 18.31 1.74 0.45
C ARG A 184 18.78 1.42 1.85
N VAL A 185 17.99 0.65 2.58
CA VAL A 185 18.26 0.32 3.99
C VAL A 185 18.32 -1.19 4.14
N GLU A 186 19.47 -1.68 4.54
CA GLU A 186 19.67 -3.11 4.84
C GLU A 186 19.37 -3.44 6.32
N PRO A 187 18.79 -4.61 6.60
CA PRO A 187 18.51 -5.74 5.68
C PRO A 187 17.14 -5.65 4.99
N GLN A 188 16.39 -4.56 5.15
CA GLN A 188 15.02 -4.44 4.63
C GLN A 188 14.95 -4.54 3.11
N ASP A 189 15.92 -3.95 2.38
CA ASP A 189 15.95 -3.98 0.92
C ASP A 189 16.08 -5.42 0.41
N SER A 190 17.06 -6.16 0.91
CA SER A 190 17.29 -7.55 0.55
C SER A 190 16.08 -8.44 0.92
N ILE A 191 15.47 -8.25 2.08
CA ILE A 191 14.30 -9.02 2.52
C ILE A 191 13.11 -8.76 1.59
N VAL A 192 12.80 -7.49 1.29
CA VAL A 192 11.67 -7.13 0.43
C VAL A 192 11.88 -7.63 -1.00
N ALA A 193 13.11 -7.54 -1.51
CA ALA A 193 13.47 -8.09 -2.82
C ALA A 193 13.29 -9.63 -2.84
N THR A 194 13.75 -10.34 -1.81
CA THR A 194 13.56 -11.78 -1.67
C THR A 194 12.09 -12.17 -1.68
N ILE A 195 11.26 -11.49 -0.86
CA ILE A 195 9.81 -11.77 -0.83
C ILE A 195 9.19 -11.55 -2.22
N ARG A 196 9.53 -10.44 -2.92
CA ARG A 196 8.99 -10.18 -4.26
C ARG A 196 9.41 -11.23 -5.28
N ASN A 197 10.67 -11.67 -5.25
CA ASN A 197 11.20 -12.63 -6.20
C ASN A 197 10.56 -14.02 -6.06
N VAL A 198 10.25 -14.43 -4.84
CA VAL A 198 9.61 -15.73 -4.55
C VAL A 198 8.12 -15.70 -4.83
N MET A 199 7.44 -14.59 -4.53
CA MET A 199 6.00 -14.49 -4.74
C MET A 199 5.64 -14.40 -6.22
N PRO A 200 4.57 -15.09 -6.68
CA PRO A 200 3.96 -14.83 -7.99
C PRO A 200 3.59 -13.35 -8.16
N GLU A 201 3.51 -12.90 -9.41
CA GLU A 201 3.20 -11.49 -9.72
C GLU A 201 1.82 -11.06 -9.18
N ASP A 202 0.86 -11.96 -9.21
CA ASP A 202 -0.49 -11.80 -8.70
C ASP A 202 -0.67 -12.24 -7.24
N GLY A 203 0.44 -12.62 -6.57
CA GLY A 203 0.46 -12.97 -5.16
C GLY A 203 0.14 -11.76 -4.27
N ILE A 204 -0.57 -12.01 -3.19
CA ILE A 204 -1.06 -10.96 -2.28
C ILE A 204 -0.12 -10.84 -1.08
N LEU A 205 0.50 -9.66 -0.93
CA LEU A 205 1.29 -9.31 0.26
C LEU A 205 0.46 -8.47 1.21
N ILE A 206 0.37 -8.93 2.47
CA ILE A 206 -0.23 -8.15 3.56
C ILE A 206 0.89 -7.54 4.40
N SER A 207 1.00 -6.22 4.33
CA SER A 207 2.02 -5.44 5.02
C SER A 207 1.57 -5.05 6.42
N GLY A 208 2.08 -5.74 7.43
CA GLY A 208 1.88 -5.39 8.84
C GLY A 208 2.71 -4.18 9.30
N MET A 209 2.50 -3.76 10.53
CA MET A 209 3.20 -2.65 11.16
C MET A 209 4.56 -3.10 11.71
N THR A 210 5.51 -3.34 10.81
CA THR A 210 6.88 -3.77 11.10
C THR A 210 7.86 -3.03 10.18
N GLN A 211 9.16 -3.06 10.47
CA GLN A 211 10.18 -2.41 9.64
C GLN A 211 10.13 -2.86 8.18
N ILE A 212 9.92 -4.15 7.95
CA ILE A 212 9.76 -4.70 6.61
C ILE A 212 8.46 -4.22 5.97
N GLY A 213 7.38 -4.13 6.74
CA GLY A 213 6.11 -3.58 6.26
C GLY A 213 6.22 -2.12 5.85
N TYR A 214 6.89 -1.28 6.64
CA TYR A 214 7.13 0.13 6.29
C TYR A 214 7.98 0.25 5.04
N TYR A 215 9.04 -0.53 4.93
CA TYR A 215 9.91 -0.53 3.76
C TYR A 215 9.15 -0.99 2.50
N SER A 216 8.34 -2.03 2.61
CA SER A 216 7.56 -2.57 1.50
C SER A 216 6.54 -1.58 0.93
N ARG A 217 6.01 -0.66 1.73
CA ARG A 217 5.11 0.41 1.25
C ARG A 217 5.77 1.29 0.18
N ALA A 218 7.08 1.50 0.28
CA ALA A 218 7.84 2.30 -0.67
C ALA A 218 8.48 1.47 -1.79
N PHE A 219 8.92 0.25 -1.50
CA PHE A 219 9.86 -0.48 -2.36
C PHE A 219 9.37 -1.84 -2.85
N PHE A 220 8.26 -2.40 -2.35
CA PHE A 220 7.72 -3.65 -2.88
C PHE A 220 6.99 -3.38 -4.20
N PRO A 221 7.45 -3.88 -5.35
CA PRO A 221 6.77 -3.69 -6.63
C PRO A 221 5.41 -4.39 -6.68
N VAL A 222 4.40 -3.69 -7.19
CA VAL A 222 3.03 -4.20 -7.34
C VAL A 222 2.62 -4.14 -8.81
N TYR A 223 2.15 -5.26 -9.34
CA TYR A 223 1.83 -5.40 -10.77
C TYR A 223 0.33 -5.52 -11.04
N GLU A 224 -0.42 -6.00 -10.05
CA GLU A 224 -1.85 -6.23 -10.14
C GLU A 224 -2.60 -5.49 -9.02
N PRO A 225 -3.82 -5.02 -9.26
CA PRO A 225 -4.63 -4.39 -8.24
C PRO A 225 -4.98 -5.37 -7.10
N ARG A 226 -5.05 -4.84 -5.87
CA ARG A 226 -5.42 -5.61 -4.67
C ARG A 226 -4.44 -6.73 -4.29
N THR A 227 -3.20 -6.66 -4.75
CA THR A 227 -2.13 -7.59 -4.36
C THR A 227 -1.18 -7.04 -3.30
N PHE A 228 -1.43 -5.80 -2.83
CA PHE A 228 -0.74 -5.20 -1.69
C PHE A 228 -1.75 -4.60 -0.73
N LEU A 229 -1.84 -5.17 0.47
CA LEU A 229 -2.77 -4.73 1.51
C LEU A 229 -2.00 -4.22 2.73
N THR A 230 -2.45 -3.13 3.30
CA THR A 230 -1.83 -2.53 4.50
C THR A 230 -2.90 -2.01 5.45
N SER A 231 -2.59 -1.96 6.74
CA SER A 231 -3.48 -1.36 7.75
C SER A 231 -3.64 0.15 7.58
N SER A 232 -2.93 0.70 6.59
CA SER A 232 -3.10 2.05 6.11
C SER A 232 -3.10 3.09 7.24
N TYR A 233 -4.18 3.79 7.27
CA TYR A 233 -4.48 4.91 8.10
C TYR A 233 -4.55 4.59 9.60
N ALA A 234 -5.10 3.46 9.97
CA ALA A 234 -5.25 3.07 11.38
C ALA A 234 -3.91 2.64 12.00
N GLY A 235 -3.01 2.06 11.20
CA GLY A 235 -1.68 1.64 11.67
C GLY A 235 -1.71 0.66 12.82
N ASN A 236 -2.73 -0.20 12.90
CA ASN A 236 -2.94 -1.07 14.04
C ASN A 236 -2.09 -2.36 13.96
N LEU A 237 -1.62 -2.78 15.14
CA LEU A 237 -1.02 -4.10 15.33
C LEU A 237 -2.08 -5.20 15.21
N GLY A 238 -1.65 -6.43 14.93
CA GLY A 238 -2.57 -7.56 14.77
C GLY A 238 -3.30 -7.64 13.44
N TYR A 239 -3.14 -6.65 12.55
CA TYR A 239 -3.82 -6.57 11.26
C TYR A 239 -3.43 -7.68 10.29
N ALA A 240 -2.13 -7.98 10.15
CA ALA A 240 -1.60 -8.69 9.00
C ALA A 240 -2.12 -10.12 8.85
N TYR A 241 -2.05 -10.92 9.90
CA TYR A 241 -2.40 -12.35 9.81
C TYR A 241 -3.88 -12.61 9.59
N PRO A 242 -4.82 -12.01 10.34
CA PRO A 242 -6.25 -12.18 10.07
C PRO A 242 -6.67 -11.73 8.67
N VAL A 243 -6.07 -10.64 8.17
CA VAL A 243 -6.34 -10.18 6.80
C VAL A 243 -5.78 -11.15 5.76
N ALA A 244 -4.63 -11.77 6.02
CA ALA A 244 -4.10 -12.82 5.15
C ALA A 244 -5.03 -14.03 5.05
N LEU A 245 -5.62 -14.46 6.17
CA LEU A 245 -6.61 -15.52 6.16
C LEU A 245 -7.83 -15.13 5.33
N GLY A 246 -8.37 -13.92 5.53
CA GLY A 246 -9.47 -13.40 4.72
C GLY A 246 -9.16 -13.29 3.23
N ALA A 247 -7.94 -12.83 2.89
CA ALA A 247 -7.48 -12.75 1.51
C ALA A 247 -7.37 -14.14 0.87
N LYS A 248 -6.85 -15.13 1.60
CA LYS A 248 -6.73 -16.52 1.12
C LYS A 248 -8.09 -17.19 0.92
N VAL A 249 -9.05 -16.91 1.80
CA VAL A 249 -10.45 -17.38 1.64
C VAL A 249 -11.10 -16.75 0.40
N ALA A 250 -10.88 -15.44 0.18
CA ALA A 250 -11.44 -14.74 -0.98
C ALA A 250 -10.75 -15.08 -2.31
N GLN A 251 -9.49 -15.52 -2.27
CA GLN A 251 -8.64 -15.85 -3.42
C GLN A 251 -7.87 -17.16 -3.13
N PRO A 252 -8.56 -18.30 -3.13
CA PRO A 252 -7.98 -19.57 -2.70
C PRO A 252 -6.80 -20.05 -3.55
N ASP A 253 -6.76 -19.66 -4.82
CA ASP A 253 -5.72 -20.08 -5.77
C ASP A 253 -4.47 -19.18 -5.73
N LYS A 254 -4.55 -18.00 -5.09
CA LYS A 254 -3.41 -17.08 -5.02
C LYS A 254 -2.49 -17.38 -3.84
N ALA A 255 -1.20 -17.13 -4.05
CA ALA A 255 -0.24 -17.06 -2.96
C ALA A 255 -0.57 -15.87 -2.06
N VAL A 256 -0.67 -16.09 -0.75
CA VAL A 256 -0.95 -15.04 0.24
C VAL A 256 0.13 -15.07 1.32
N VAL A 257 0.83 -13.96 1.48
CA VAL A 257 1.93 -13.80 2.43
C VAL A 257 1.65 -12.58 3.32
N ALA A 258 1.68 -12.78 4.64
CA ALA A 258 1.67 -11.68 5.60
C ALA A 258 3.06 -11.43 6.14
N VAL A 259 3.48 -10.18 6.28
CA VAL A 259 4.65 -9.78 7.04
C VAL A 259 4.21 -9.12 8.33
N SER A 260 4.74 -9.57 9.46
CA SER A 260 4.44 -9.04 10.79
C SER A 260 5.69 -8.96 11.65
N GLY A 261 5.71 -8.03 12.59
CA GLY A 261 6.62 -8.10 13.72
C GLY A 261 6.09 -9.08 14.78
N ASP A 262 6.96 -9.53 15.65
CA ASP A 262 6.65 -10.44 16.76
C ASP A 262 5.53 -9.90 17.65
N GLY A 263 5.64 -8.68 18.14
CA GLY A 263 4.59 -8.05 18.94
C GLY A 263 3.29 -7.86 18.18
N GLY A 264 3.36 -7.54 16.87
CA GLY A 264 2.17 -7.42 16.03
C GLY A 264 1.46 -8.76 15.81
N PHE A 265 2.21 -9.84 15.61
CA PHE A 265 1.66 -11.18 15.43
C PHE A 265 0.97 -11.71 16.70
N LEU A 266 1.54 -11.43 17.87
CA LEU A 266 0.99 -11.88 19.15
C LEU A 266 -0.39 -11.32 19.48
N PHE A 267 -0.82 -10.22 18.85
CA PHE A 267 -2.19 -9.71 19.03
C PHE A 267 -3.26 -10.68 18.51
N ASN A 268 -2.95 -11.46 17.48
CA ASN A 268 -3.89 -12.36 16.82
C ASN A 268 -3.26 -13.74 16.49
N SER A 269 -2.29 -14.18 17.28
CA SER A 269 -1.64 -15.50 17.09
C SER A 269 -2.61 -16.67 17.20
N GLN A 270 -3.72 -16.50 17.95
CA GLN A 270 -4.78 -17.51 18.07
C GLN A 270 -5.49 -17.81 16.74
N GLU A 271 -5.39 -16.95 15.75
CA GLU A 271 -5.94 -17.19 14.40
C GLU A 271 -5.22 -18.32 13.65
N LEU A 272 -4.10 -18.82 14.18
CA LEU A 272 -3.54 -20.11 13.75
C LEU A 272 -4.55 -21.25 13.91
N ALA A 273 -5.37 -21.23 14.97
CA ALA A 273 -6.44 -22.20 15.16
C ALA A 273 -7.48 -22.13 14.04
N THR A 274 -7.87 -20.90 13.65
CA THR A 274 -8.79 -20.67 12.53
C THR A 274 -8.20 -21.18 11.22
N ALA A 275 -6.93 -20.87 10.95
CA ALA A 275 -6.23 -21.31 9.75
C ALA A 275 -6.19 -22.85 9.63
N VAL A 276 -5.84 -23.53 10.70
CA VAL A 276 -5.76 -25.00 10.75
C VAL A 276 -7.16 -25.61 10.64
N GLN A 277 -8.14 -25.11 11.40
CA GLN A 277 -9.50 -25.64 11.40
C GLN A 277 -10.15 -25.61 10.02
N TYR A 278 -9.88 -24.58 9.23
CA TYR A 278 -10.52 -24.37 7.93
C TYR A 278 -9.59 -24.62 6.74
N GLY A 279 -8.36 -25.08 6.97
CA GLY A 279 -7.38 -25.34 5.90
C GLY A 279 -7.01 -24.09 5.11
N ILE A 280 -6.86 -22.94 5.79
CA ILE A 280 -6.54 -21.66 5.14
C ILE A 280 -5.02 -21.52 5.03
N ASN A 281 -4.46 -21.92 3.88
CA ASN A 281 -3.03 -22.06 3.66
C ASN A 281 -2.37 -20.70 3.31
N ALA A 282 -2.42 -19.74 4.23
CA ALA A 282 -1.69 -18.49 4.17
C ALA A 282 -0.33 -18.66 4.87
N VAL A 283 0.68 -17.94 4.37
CA VAL A 283 2.01 -17.87 4.99
C VAL A 283 2.12 -16.57 5.80
N VAL A 284 2.58 -16.68 7.05
CA VAL A 284 2.97 -15.51 7.84
C VAL A 284 4.46 -15.54 8.14
N ILE A 285 5.15 -14.44 7.81
CA ILE A 285 6.56 -14.21 8.16
C ILE A 285 6.58 -13.30 9.39
N VAL A 286 7.13 -13.81 10.49
CA VAL A 286 7.25 -13.09 11.77
C VAL A 286 8.71 -12.66 11.95
N PHE A 287 8.99 -11.37 11.81
CA PHE A 287 10.28 -10.78 12.12
C PHE A 287 10.38 -10.56 13.63
N ASN A 288 11.27 -11.28 14.27
CA ASN A 288 11.38 -11.36 15.72
C ASN A 288 12.66 -10.66 16.22
N ASP A 289 12.51 -9.46 16.79
CA ASP A 289 13.57 -8.71 17.49
C ASP A 289 13.33 -8.62 19.00
N ASN A 290 12.34 -9.33 19.54
CA ASN A 290 11.92 -9.32 20.94
C ASN A 290 11.52 -7.93 21.45
N ALA A 291 10.93 -7.10 20.58
CA ALA A 291 10.53 -5.75 20.96
C ALA A 291 9.40 -5.17 20.08
N TYR A 292 8.69 -4.19 20.61
CA TYR A 292 8.01 -3.19 19.79
C TYR A 292 9.07 -2.23 19.25
N GLY A 293 9.84 -2.66 18.22
CA GLY A 293 11.10 -2.04 17.79
C GLY A 293 10.99 -0.53 17.49
N ASN A 294 9.92 -0.06 16.86
CA ASN A 294 9.69 1.37 16.63
C ASN A 294 9.48 2.15 17.93
N VAL A 295 8.67 1.60 18.84
CA VAL A 295 8.40 2.22 20.15
C VAL A 295 9.67 2.29 20.96
N LEU A 296 10.44 1.19 20.99
CA LEU A 296 11.73 1.13 21.69
C LEU A 296 12.69 2.18 21.15
N ARG A 297 12.82 2.29 19.83
CA ARG A 297 13.71 3.28 19.21
C ARG A 297 13.27 4.72 19.53
N ASP A 298 11.98 5.02 19.46
CA ASP A 298 11.47 6.34 19.81
C ASP A 298 11.71 6.68 21.29
N GLN A 299 11.53 5.72 22.19
CA GLN A 299 11.83 5.90 23.60
C GLN A 299 13.32 6.19 23.86
N VAL A 300 14.20 5.48 23.16
CA VAL A 300 15.64 5.71 23.25
C VAL A 300 16.02 7.08 22.68
N ASN A 301 15.54 7.43 21.49
CA ASN A 301 16.04 8.60 20.76
C ASN A 301 15.33 9.91 21.17
N ARG A 302 14.03 9.86 21.53
CA ARG A 302 13.22 11.06 21.80
C ARG A 302 12.91 11.27 23.27
N PHE A 303 13.07 10.23 24.11
CA PHE A 303 12.69 10.28 25.51
C PHE A 303 13.89 9.95 26.42
N GLU A 304 15.12 10.32 26.01
CA GLU A 304 16.33 10.22 26.83
C GLU A 304 16.63 8.79 27.31
N GLY A 305 16.27 7.78 26.52
CA GLY A 305 16.46 6.38 26.90
C GLY A 305 15.51 5.86 27.98
N ARG A 306 14.42 6.57 28.26
CA ARG A 306 13.39 6.11 29.21
C ARG A 306 12.52 5.03 28.55
N VAL A 307 13.00 3.78 28.61
CA VAL A 307 12.35 2.62 28.01
C VAL A 307 11.37 1.99 28.99
N TYR A 308 10.11 1.82 28.55
CA TYR A 308 9.08 1.15 29.32
C TYR A 308 8.12 0.39 28.40
N GLY A 309 7.88 -0.90 28.69
CA GLY A 309 6.88 -1.74 28.01
C GLY A 309 7.18 -2.05 26.55
N ALA A 310 8.38 -1.76 26.04
CA ALA A 310 8.76 -1.97 24.64
C ALA A 310 9.52 -3.29 24.40
N ALA A 311 10.18 -3.84 25.43
CA ALA A 311 10.82 -5.16 25.35
C ALA A 311 9.79 -6.28 25.50
N LEU A 312 9.93 -7.33 24.72
CA LEU A 312 9.05 -8.49 24.71
C LEU A 312 9.78 -9.74 25.18
N HIS A 313 9.05 -10.62 25.84
CA HIS A 313 9.47 -12.00 26.11
C HIS A 313 8.60 -12.94 25.26
N ASN A 314 9.10 -13.27 24.08
CA ASN A 314 8.33 -14.02 23.09
C ASN A 314 8.30 -15.52 23.38
N PRO A 315 7.23 -16.21 22.97
CA PRO A 315 7.26 -17.67 22.90
C PRO A 315 8.20 -18.14 21.79
N ASP A 316 8.53 -19.41 21.77
CA ASP A 316 9.08 -20.07 20.59
C ASP A 316 7.98 -20.14 19.52
N PHE A 317 8.06 -19.30 18.49
CA PHE A 317 7.03 -19.16 17.47
C PHE A 317 6.86 -20.45 16.63
N VAL A 318 7.93 -21.21 16.43
CA VAL A 318 7.85 -22.51 15.75
C VAL A 318 7.00 -23.49 16.56
N LYS A 319 7.30 -23.65 17.83
CA LYS A 319 6.52 -24.51 18.71
C LYS A 319 5.09 -24.01 18.92
N LEU A 320 4.88 -22.71 18.90
CA LEU A 320 3.55 -22.13 18.96
C LEU A 320 2.74 -22.53 17.73
N ALA A 321 3.29 -22.43 16.53
CA ALA A 321 2.63 -22.87 15.30
C ALA A 321 2.31 -24.36 15.33
N GLU A 322 3.28 -25.19 15.72
CA GLU A 322 3.12 -26.65 15.86
C GLU A 322 2.04 -27.02 16.89
N ALA A 323 1.97 -26.28 18.02
CA ALA A 323 0.95 -26.52 19.04
C ALA A 323 -0.49 -26.27 18.55
N TYR A 324 -0.65 -25.35 17.56
CA TYR A 324 -1.92 -25.15 16.87
C TYR A 324 -2.16 -26.14 15.72
N GLY A 325 -1.15 -26.95 15.34
CA GLY A 325 -1.22 -27.84 14.20
C GLY A 325 -0.84 -27.22 12.86
N ALA A 326 -0.29 -26.00 12.88
CA ALA A 326 0.27 -25.33 11.72
C ALA A 326 1.75 -25.70 11.53
N ARG A 327 2.29 -25.49 10.34
CA ARG A 327 3.71 -25.65 10.08
C ARG A 327 4.49 -24.46 10.63
N GLY A 328 5.50 -24.73 11.47
CA GLY A 328 6.45 -23.75 11.99
C GLY A 328 7.83 -23.94 11.36
N VAL A 329 8.45 -22.86 10.90
CA VAL A 329 9.82 -22.85 10.33
C VAL A 329 10.59 -21.68 10.93
N ARG A 330 11.84 -21.92 11.34
CA ARG A 330 12.77 -20.85 11.70
C ARG A 330 13.83 -20.72 10.63
N ALA A 331 13.99 -19.52 10.05
CA ALA A 331 14.92 -19.25 8.97
C ALA A 331 15.73 -17.97 9.28
N GLY A 332 17.02 -17.98 8.99
CA GLY A 332 17.79 -16.75 8.88
C GLY A 332 17.38 -15.94 7.66
N ILE A 333 17.84 -14.68 7.58
CA ILE A 333 17.57 -13.82 6.41
C ILE A 333 18.08 -14.46 5.12
N ASP A 334 19.26 -15.09 5.16
CA ASP A 334 19.90 -15.83 4.08
C ASP A 334 19.15 -17.11 3.66
N GLN A 335 18.30 -17.64 4.50
CA GLN A 335 17.50 -18.84 4.26
C GLN A 335 16.04 -18.50 3.89
N LEU A 336 15.64 -17.24 3.96
CA LEU A 336 14.25 -16.82 3.78
C LEU A 336 13.69 -17.19 2.41
N GLU A 337 14.51 -17.08 1.35
CA GLU A 337 14.11 -17.42 -0.02
C GLU A 337 13.62 -18.87 -0.11
N GLY A 338 14.44 -19.81 0.35
CA GLY A 338 14.10 -21.24 0.33
C GLY A 338 12.91 -21.56 1.25
N ALA A 339 12.89 -20.99 2.46
CA ALA A 339 11.82 -21.23 3.42
C ALA A 339 10.46 -20.72 2.90
N LEU A 340 10.45 -19.54 2.25
CA LEU A 340 9.23 -18.97 1.67
C LEU A 340 8.76 -19.77 0.45
N ALA A 341 9.69 -20.14 -0.45
CA ALA A 341 9.36 -20.95 -1.61
C ALA A 341 8.75 -22.29 -1.22
N GLU A 342 9.31 -22.96 -0.22
CA GLU A 342 8.77 -24.22 0.32
C GLU A 342 7.41 -24.00 0.99
N ALA A 343 7.25 -22.93 1.78
CA ALA A 343 5.99 -22.62 2.46
C ALA A 343 4.85 -22.36 1.46
N LEU A 344 5.13 -21.73 0.33
CA LEU A 344 4.13 -21.49 -0.73
C LEU A 344 3.78 -22.74 -1.53
N ALA A 345 4.66 -23.75 -1.54
CA ALA A 345 4.43 -25.01 -2.23
C ALA A 345 3.67 -26.06 -1.39
N VAL A 346 3.58 -25.83 -0.09
CA VAL A 346 2.92 -26.77 0.85
C VAL A 346 1.48 -26.36 1.07
N ASP A 347 0.57 -27.35 1.05
CA ASP A 347 -0.85 -27.15 1.34
C ASP A 347 -1.12 -27.16 2.86
N ALA A 348 -0.53 -26.19 3.57
CA ALA A 348 -0.69 -26.05 5.02
C ALA A 348 -0.45 -24.60 5.47
N PRO A 349 -1.21 -24.10 6.47
CA PRO A 349 -0.91 -22.81 7.08
C PRO A 349 0.51 -22.84 7.66
N THR A 350 1.34 -21.87 7.28
CA THR A 350 2.77 -21.85 7.62
C THR A 350 3.16 -20.55 8.31
N LEU A 351 3.87 -20.68 9.43
CA LEU A 351 4.56 -19.57 10.10
C LEU A 351 6.07 -19.71 9.86
N ILE A 352 6.68 -18.65 9.34
CA ILE A 352 8.14 -18.52 9.20
C ILE A 352 8.61 -17.49 10.22
N GLU A 353 9.34 -17.93 11.25
CA GLU A 353 10.02 -17.02 12.16
C GLU A 353 11.37 -16.64 11.58
N VAL A 354 11.63 -15.33 11.50
CA VAL A 354 12.91 -14.76 11.09
C VAL A 354 13.48 -13.96 12.26
N PRO A 355 14.43 -14.53 13.04
CA PRO A 355 15.12 -13.78 14.09
C PRO A 355 15.94 -12.65 13.46
N VAL A 356 15.77 -11.44 13.97
CA VAL A 356 16.48 -10.25 13.47
C VAL A 356 17.01 -9.42 14.62
N GLN A 357 18.02 -8.59 14.33
CA GLN A 357 18.44 -7.51 15.22
C GLN A 357 17.54 -6.29 15.03
N ALA A 358 17.66 -5.30 15.92
CA ALA A 358 17.01 -4.02 15.75
C ALA A 358 17.39 -3.43 14.38
N MET A 359 16.40 -3.25 13.53
CA MET A 359 16.60 -2.73 12.18
C MET A 359 16.67 -1.22 12.17
N PRO A 360 17.47 -0.60 11.28
CA PRO A 360 17.45 0.84 11.08
C PRO A 360 16.08 1.29 10.56
N THR A 361 15.77 2.58 10.80
CA THR A 361 14.50 3.13 10.30
C THR A 361 14.57 3.37 8.79
N PRO A 362 13.51 3.05 8.04
CA PRO A 362 13.46 3.36 6.60
C PRO A 362 13.07 4.83 6.32
N PHE A 363 12.93 5.67 7.34
CA PHE A 363 12.34 7.01 7.24
C PHE A 363 13.31 8.16 7.54
N GLU A 364 14.55 7.90 7.87
CA GLU A 364 15.58 8.92 8.15
C GLU A 364 16.41 9.29 6.93
#